data_dc4f98ed1c8f79b9f603d13c35829e4b
#
_entry.id   dc4f98ed1c8f79b9f603d13c35829e4b
#
_cell.length_a   1.000
_cell.length_b   1.000
_cell.length_c   1.000
_cell.angle_alpha   90.00
_cell.angle_beta   90.00
_cell.angle_gamma   90.00
#
_symmetry.space_group_name_H-M   'P 1'
#
loop_
_entity.id
_entity.type
_entity.pdbx_description
1 polymer ?
#
loop_
_entity_poly.entity_id
_entity_poly.type
_entity_poly.pdbx_seq_one_letter_code
_entity_poly.pdbx_strand_id
1 'polypeptide(L)'
;MKASIRKSVLKKMKGLESETKRRADQALIQRLRSLSAYQEASVIASYLSFPHEVDTSILIDAAQADGKQVVIPKTYPKGRMEFVAYDPQKLKQTSFGLMEPEDGTQAIDKSEIDLIHVPGVAFQKDGYRLGYGGGYYDRYLVDFDGATVSTIYACQEADF
;
A
#
# COMPACT_ATOMS: atom_id res chain seq x y z
N MET A 1 2.61 -1.93 24.12
CA MET A 1 1.67 -2.88 23.50
C MET A 1 1.74 -2.82 21.97
N LYS A 2 1.45 -1.66 21.35
CA LYS A 2 1.46 -1.56 19.89
C LYS A 2 2.85 -1.84 19.29
N ALA A 3 3.92 -1.34 19.92
CA ALA A 3 5.28 -1.58 19.44
C ALA A 3 5.66 -3.06 19.46
N SER A 4 5.24 -3.80 20.47
CA SER A 4 5.53 -5.23 20.56
C SER A 4 4.73 -6.04 19.53
N ILE A 5 3.51 -5.63 19.25
CA ILE A 5 2.69 -6.27 18.20
C ILE A 5 3.33 -6.04 16.83
N ARG A 6 3.74 -4.80 16.53
CA ARG A 6 4.45 -4.50 15.28
C ARG A 6 5.68 -5.36 15.11
N LYS A 7 6.52 -5.43 16.15
CA LYS A 7 7.76 -6.21 16.10
C LYS A 7 7.48 -7.69 15.84
N SER A 8 6.50 -8.26 16.54
CA SER A 8 6.14 -9.68 16.40
C SER A 8 5.64 -9.98 14.99
N VAL A 9 4.73 -9.17 14.47
CA VAL A 9 4.14 -9.40 13.14
C VAL A 9 5.19 -9.19 12.05
N LEU A 10 6.00 -8.15 12.14
CA LEU A 10 7.06 -7.91 11.16
C LEU A 10 8.05 -9.07 11.11
N LYS A 11 8.38 -9.65 12.25
CA LYS A 11 9.24 -10.83 12.30
C LYS A 11 8.63 -12.01 11.54
N LYS A 12 7.33 -12.24 11.72
CA LYS A 12 6.61 -13.30 11.02
C LYS A 12 6.58 -13.06 9.52
N MET A 13 6.33 -11.82 9.10
CA MET A 13 6.31 -11.46 7.68
C MET A 13 7.68 -11.70 7.04
N LYS A 14 8.74 -11.27 7.70
CA LYS A 14 10.12 -11.45 7.20
C LYS A 14 10.56 -12.91 7.19
N GLY A 15 9.92 -13.75 8.00
CA GLY A 15 10.20 -15.18 8.08
C GLY A 15 9.47 -16.04 7.06
N LEU A 16 8.61 -15.46 6.22
CA LEU A 16 7.90 -16.22 5.20
C LEU A 16 8.88 -16.77 4.16
N GLU A 17 8.69 -18.04 3.81
CA GLU A 17 9.51 -18.68 2.78
C GLU A 17 9.21 -18.05 1.43
N SER A 18 10.25 -17.84 0.60
CA SER A 18 10.18 -17.05 -0.64
C SER A 18 9.09 -17.52 -1.60
N GLU A 19 9.00 -18.83 -1.82
CA GLU A 19 8.02 -19.40 -2.75
C GLU A 19 6.60 -19.28 -2.20
N THR A 20 6.44 -19.52 -0.90
CA THR A 20 5.15 -19.35 -0.23
C THR A 20 4.67 -17.91 -0.34
N LYS A 21 5.58 -16.96 -0.09
CA LYS A 21 5.26 -15.53 -0.21
C LYS A 21 4.88 -15.17 -1.65
N ARG A 22 5.65 -15.65 -2.64
CA ARG A 22 5.38 -15.35 -4.05
C ARG A 22 3.98 -15.80 -4.46
N ARG A 23 3.59 -17.00 -4.07
CA ARG A 23 2.26 -17.55 -4.36
C ARG A 23 1.16 -16.77 -3.66
N ALA A 24 1.39 -16.41 -2.39
CA ALA A 24 0.44 -15.60 -1.63
C ALA A 24 0.25 -14.22 -2.26
N ASP A 25 1.34 -13.58 -2.67
CA ASP A 25 1.28 -12.26 -3.31
C ASP A 25 0.45 -12.32 -4.59
N GLN A 26 0.70 -13.30 -5.44
CA GLN A 26 -0.05 -13.46 -6.68
C GLN A 26 -1.54 -13.69 -6.42
N ALA A 27 -1.86 -14.55 -5.45
CA ALA A 27 -3.25 -14.85 -5.11
C ALA A 27 -3.97 -13.62 -4.53
N LEU A 28 -3.32 -12.89 -3.63
CA LEU A 28 -3.89 -11.69 -3.03
C LEU A 28 -4.16 -10.60 -4.07
N ILE A 29 -3.22 -10.35 -4.97
CA ILE A 29 -3.40 -9.35 -6.02
C ILE A 29 -4.49 -9.79 -7.00
N GLN A 30 -4.57 -11.06 -7.34
CA GLN A 30 -5.63 -11.58 -8.19
C GLN A 30 -7.02 -11.35 -7.55
N ARG A 31 -7.14 -11.61 -6.25
CA ARG A 31 -8.39 -11.37 -5.52
C ARG A 31 -8.75 -9.88 -5.49
N LEU A 32 -7.76 -9.02 -5.26
CA LEU A 32 -7.97 -7.57 -5.29
C LEU A 32 -8.53 -7.15 -6.66
N ARG A 33 -7.92 -7.64 -7.74
CA ARG A 33 -8.35 -7.32 -9.10
C ARG A 33 -9.75 -7.82 -9.44
N SER A 34 -10.26 -8.82 -8.71
CA SER A 34 -11.62 -9.33 -8.91
C SER A 34 -12.69 -8.48 -8.23
N LEU A 35 -12.31 -7.56 -7.34
CA LEU A 35 -13.27 -6.70 -6.67
C LEU A 35 -13.88 -5.70 -7.64
N SER A 36 -15.18 -5.41 -7.46
CA SER A 36 -15.84 -4.39 -8.27
C SER A 36 -15.19 -3.02 -8.11
N ALA A 37 -14.73 -2.70 -6.90
CA ALA A 37 -14.02 -1.45 -6.62
C ALA A 37 -12.77 -1.29 -7.48
N TYR A 38 -12.04 -2.39 -7.73
CA TYR A 38 -10.89 -2.36 -8.64
C TYR A 38 -11.35 -2.22 -10.09
N GLN A 39 -12.32 -3.04 -10.50
CA GLN A 39 -12.74 -3.10 -11.89
C GLN A 39 -13.31 -1.77 -12.37
N GLU A 40 -14.03 -1.07 -11.50
CA GLU A 40 -14.64 0.21 -11.81
C GLU A 40 -13.70 1.40 -11.67
N ALA A 41 -12.57 1.23 -10.99
CA ALA A 41 -11.62 2.30 -10.74
C ALA A 41 -10.89 2.71 -12.01
N SER A 42 -10.73 4.01 -12.22
CA SER A 42 -9.88 4.58 -13.26
C SER A 42 -8.52 5.00 -12.68
N VAL A 43 -8.49 5.49 -11.47
CA VAL A 43 -7.28 5.93 -10.77
C VAL A 43 -7.11 5.13 -9.48
N ILE A 44 -5.98 4.43 -9.38
CA ILE A 44 -5.67 3.56 -8.24
C ILE A 44 -4.40 4.05 -7.57
N ALA A 45 -4.46 4.23 -6.26
CA ALA A 45 -3.28 4.52 -5.44
C ALA A 45 -2.74 3.22 -4.84
N SER A 46 -1.45 2.99 -4.99
CA SER A 46 -0.75 1.92 -4.32
C SER A 46 0.60 2.44 -3.83
N TYR A 47 1.36 1.61 -3.18
CA TYR A 47 2.65 1.98 -2.60
C TYR A 47 3.75 1.10 -3.17
N LEU A 48 4.98 1.56 -3.09
CA LEU A 48 6.15 0.76 -3.46
C LEU A 48 6.53 -0.07 -2.23
N SER A 49 6.32 -1.38 -2.31
CA SER A 49 6.39 -2.27 -1.15
C SER A 49 7.83 -2.53 -0.69
N PHE A 50 7.99 -2.70 0.63
CA PHE A 50 9.20 -3.30 1.20
C PHE A 50 9.24 -4.80 0.87
N PRO A 51 10.44 -5.43 0.92
CA PRO A 51 10.57 -6.86 0.60
C PRO A 51 9.70 -7.79 1.45
N HIS A 52 9.36 -7.40 2.68
CA HIS A 52 8.54 -8.24 3.57
C HIS A 52 7.04 -8.06 3.34
N GLU A 53 6.64 -7.08 2.56
CA GLU A 53 5.22 -6.81 2.26
C GLU A 53 4.78 -7.57 1.01
N VAL A 54 3.46 -7.62 0.77
CA VAL A 54 2.93 -8.09 -0.52
C VAL A 54 3.59 -7.26 -1.62
N ASP A 55 4.07 -7.94 -2.66
CA ASP A 55 4.78 -7.28 -3.77
C ASP A 55 3.79 -6.46 -4.60
N THR A 56 3.78 -5.17 -4.36
CA THR A 56 2.87 -4.25 -5.05
C THR A 56 3.22 -4.00 -6.51
N SER A 57 4.43 -4.38 -6.95
CA SER A 57 4.77 -4.26 -8.37
C SER A 57 3.84 -5.10 -9.24
N ILE A 58 3.36 -6.22 -8.71
CA ILE A 58 2.39 -7.08 -9.42
C ILE A 58 1.10 -6.31 -9.69
N LEU A 59 0.61 -5.59 -8.69
CA LEU A 59 -0.61 -4.78 -8.84
C LEU A 59 -0.38 -3.61 -9.78
N ILE A 60 0.73 -2.89 -9.61
CA ILE A 60 1.05 -1.70 -10.42
C ILE A 60 1.13 -2.08 -11.89
N ASP A 61 1.87 -3.15 -12.21
CA ASP A 61 2.01 -3.62 -13.59
C ASP A 61 0.66 -4.06 -14.17
N ALA A 62 -0.13 -4.79 -13.39
CA ALA A 62 -1.45 -5.24 -13.83
C ALA A 62 -2.42 -4.08 -14.05
N ALA A 63 -2.44 -3.11 -13.15
CA ALA A 63 -3.32 -1.95 -13.27
C ALA A 63 -2.99 -1.12 -14.51
N GLN A 64 -1.71 -0.92 -14.79
CA GLN A 64 -1.28 -0.22 -16.01
C GLN A 64 -1.68 -1.00 -17.26
N ALA A 65 -1.50 -2.32 -17.26
CA ALA A 65 -1.93 -3.17 -18.37
C ALA A 65 -3.46 -3.12 -18.56
N ASP A 66 -4.22 -2.96 -17.49
CA ASP A 66 -5.68 -2.81 -17.53
C ASP A 66 -6.12 -1.39 -17.94
N GLY A 67 -5.19 -0.50 -18.26
CA GLY A 67 -5.49 0.86 -18.73
C GLY A 67 -5.79 1.85 -17.62
N LYS A 68 -5.48 1.53 -16.38
CA LYS A 68 -5.73 2.40 -15.23
C LYS A 68 -4.55 3.31 -14.97
N GLN A 69 -4.82 4.50 -14.39
CA GLN A 69 -3.78 5.37 -13.89
C GLN A 69 -3.37 4.91 -12.49
N VAL A 70 -2.06 4.77 -12.27
CA VAL A 70 -1.52 4.41 -10.96
C VAL A 70 -0.83 5.62 -10.35
N VAL A 71 -1.15 5.88 -9.08
CA VAL A 71 -0.51 6.93 -8.29
C VAL A 71 0.14 6.30 -7.06
N ILE A 72 1.24 6.89 -6.62
CA ILE A 72 2.03 6.38 -5.50
C ILE A 72 2.29 7.49 -4.48
N PRO A 73 2.54 7.14 -3.21
CA PRO A 73 2.67 8.14 -2.17
C PRO A 73 4.01 8.88 -2.23
N LYS A 74 3.95 10.16 -1.93
CA LYS A 74 5.10 10.99 -1.60
C LYS A 74 4.87 11.55 -0.22
N THR A 75 5.83 11.31 0.68
CA THR A 75 5.71 11.69 2.08
C THR A 75 6.48 12.97 2.39
N TYR A 76 5.97 13.72 3.35
CA TYR A 76 6.54 14.98 3.82
C TYR A 76 6.61 14.96 5.34
N PRO A 77 7.35 15.90 5.96
CA PRO A 77 7.40 15.98 7.41
C PRO A 77 6.02 16.16 8.04
N LYS A 78 5.89 15.78 9.32
CA LYS A 78 4.68 15.90 10.15
C LYS A 78 3.53 15.00 9.67
N GLY A 79 3.83 13.89 9.02
CA GLY A 79 2.83 12.91 8.61
C GLY A 79 1.99 13.32 7.41
N ARG A 80 2.42 14.35 6.67
CA ARG A 80 1.72 14.78 5.45
C ARG A 80 2.10 13.89 4.28
N MET A 81 1.14 13.61 3.44
CA MET A 81 1.35 12.72 2.29
C MET A 81 0.49 13.18 1.10
N GLU A 82 1.04 12.99 -0.09
CA GLU A 82 0.34 13.21 -1.35
C GLU A 82 0.50 11.98 -2.22
N PHE A 83 -0.37 11.80 -3.20
CA PHE A 83 -0.20 10.79 -4.23
C PHE A 83 0.13 11.47 -5.55
N VAL A 84 1.12 10.92 -6.25
CA VAL A 84 1.59 11.44 -7.54
C VAL A 84 1.59 10.32 -8.58
N ALA A 85 1.55 10.68 -9.86
CA ALA A 85 1.56 9.70 -10.93
C ALA A 85 2.80 8.81 -10.84
N TYR A 86 2.62 7.50 -10.97
CA TYR A 86 3.72 6.56 -11.00
C TYR A 86 4.48 6.68 -12.31
N ASP A 87 5.77 7.00 -12.23
CA ASP A 87 6.68 7.01 -13.37
C ASP A 87 8.01 6.45 -12.88
N PRO A 88 8.41 5.24 -13.32
CA PRO A 88 9.64 4.62 -12.83
C PRO A 88 10.90 5.42 -13.16
N GLN A 89 10.84 6.33 -14.13
CA GLN A 89 11.97 7.20 -14.47
C GLN A 89 12.07 8.44 -13.59
N LYS A 90 11.06 8.72 -12.78
CA LYS A 90 10.99 9.89 -11.90
C LYS A 90 10.97 9.50 -10.42
N LEU A 91 11.74 8.50 -10.08
CA LEU A 91 11.89 8.03 -8.71
C LEU A 91 13.28 8.36 -8.19
N LYS A 92 13.36 8.63 -6.87
CA LYS A 92 14.62 8.79 -6.16
C LYS A 92 14.68 7.82 -5.00
N GLN A 93 15.88 7.40 -4.62
CA GLN A 93 16.09 6.55 -3.45
C GLN A 93 16.07 7.39 -2.19
N THR A 94 15.28 6.94 -1.19
CA THR A 94 15.24 7.59 0.12
C THR A 94 16.32 7.04 1.03
N SER A 95 16.50 7.67 2.19
CA SER A 95 17.44 7.20 3.21
C SER A 95 17.07 5.83 3.78
N PHE A 96 15.83 5.39 3.58
CA PHE A 96 15.37 4.07 4.03
C PHE A 96 15.55 2.98 2.98
N GLY A 97 16.14 3.29 1.83
CA GLY A 97 16.33 2.35 0.74
C GLY A 97 15.15 2.16 -0.18
N LEU A 98 13.98 2.73 0.15
CA LEU A 98 12.82 2.72 -0.72
C LEU A 98 12.91 3.83 -1.75
N MET A 99 12.34 3.56 -2.92
CA MET A 99 12.16 4.59 -3.96
C MET A 99 10.95 5.46 -3.62
N GLU A 100 11.05 6.74 -3.91
CA GLU A 100 9.95 7.69 -3.83
C GLU A 100 9.92 8.57 -5.07
N PRO A 101 8.77 9.21 -5.36
CA PRO A 101 8.72 10.19 -6.45
C PRO A 101 9.71 11.33 -6.21
N GLU A 102 10.30 11.82 -7.30
CA GLU A 102 11.18 12.98 -7.26
C GLU A 102 10.44 14.23 -6.77
N ASP A 103 11.18 15.19 -6.22
CA ASP A 103 10.63 16.47 -5.83
C ASP A 103 10.08 17.21 -7.05
N GLY A 104 9.01 17.96 -6.85
CA GLY A 104 8.37 18.71 -7.92
C GLY A 104 7.38 17.92 -8.76
N THR A 105 7.20 16.62 -8.48
CA THR A 105 6.17 15.83 -9.15
C THR A 105 4.79 16.31 -8.71
N GLN A 106 3.89 16.50 -9.66
CA GLN A 106 2.56 17.04 -9.38
C GLN A 106 1.69 16.03 -8.65
N ALA A 107 1.04 16.48 -7.58
CA ALA A 107 0.09 15.67 -6.82
C ALA A 107 -1.24 15.53 -7.57
N ILE A 108 -1.85 14.35 -7.40
CA ILE A 108 -3.22 14.09 -7.87
C ILE A 108 -4.17 14.49 -6.75
N ASP A 109 -5.25 15.19 -7.10
CA ASP A 109 -6.28 15.57 -6.13
C ASP A 109 -6.91 14.31 -5.55
N LYS A 110 -7.12 14.33 -4.24
CA LYS A 110 -7.74 13.20 -3.51
C LYS A 110 -9.08 12.80 -4.11
N SER A 111 -9.88 13.76 -4.59
CA SER A 111 -11.17 13.49 -5.21
C SER A 111 -11.10 12.71 -6.53
N GLU A 112 -9.92 12.67 -7.14
CA GLU A 112 -9.71 11.93 -8.40
C GLU A 112 -9.30 10.48 -8.20
N ILE A 113 -8.99 10.08 -6.96
CA ILE A 113 -8.56 8.71 -6.65
C ILE A 113 -9.79 7.86 -6.35
N ASP A 114 -9.93 6.74 -7.05
CA ASP A 114 -11.09 5.87 -6.91
C ASP A 114 -10.88 4.76 -5.89
N LEU A 115 -9.66 4.27 -5.78
CA LEU A 115 -9.32 3.15 -4.89
C LEU A 115 -7.93 3.38 -4.32
N ILE A 116 -7.79 3.24 -3.00
CA ILE A 116 -6.48 3.29 -2.34
C ILE A 116 -6.15 1.90 -1.77
N HIS A 117 -5.02 1.36 -2.20
CA HIS A 117 -4.42 0.16 -1.63
C HIS A 117 -3.59 0.57 -0.42
N VAL A 118 -4.05 0.22 0.77
CA VAL A 118 -3.53 0.74 2.05
C VAL A 118 -2.58 -0.26 2.69
N PRO A 119 -1.33 0.14 2.98
CA PRO A 119 -0.40 -0.73 3.70
C PRO A 119 -0.72 -0.78 5.19
N GLY A 120 -0.21 -1.81 5.86
CA GLY A 120 -0.33 -1.91 7.31
C GLY A 120 0.50 -3.07 7.83
N VAL A 121 0.70 -3.10 9.14
CA VAL A 121 1.47 -4.16 9.80
C VAL A 121 0.55 -5.24 10.35
N ALA A 122 -0.45 -4.86 11.14
CA ALA A 122 -1.36 -5.81 11.78
C ALA A 122 -2.80 -5.37 11.58
N PHE A 123 -3.70 -6.36 11.53
CA PHE A 123 -5.11 -6.11 11.24
C PHE A 123 -5.96 -6.96 12.18
N GLN A 124 -7.00 -6.34 12.74
CA GLN A 124 -8.03 -7.06 13.49
C GLN A 124 -9.12 -7.56 12.54
N LYS A 125 -9.87 -8.54 12.98
CA LYS A 125 -10.98 -9.11 12.18
C LYS A 125 -12.04 -8.08 11.82
N ASP A 126 -12.21 -7.06 12.66
CA ASP A 126 -13.17 -5.97 12.42
C ASP A 126 -12.66 -4.93 11.43
N GLY A 127 -11.44 -5.10 10.91
CA GLY A 127 -10.85 -4.18 9.94
C GLY A 127 -9.98 -3.09 10.54
N TYR A 128 -9.86 -3.02 11.86
CA TYR A 128 -8.96 -2.05 12.48
C TYR A 128 -7.51 -2.36 12.10
N ARG A 129 -6.78 -1.32 11.70
CA ARG A 129 -5.45 -1.47 11.13
C ARG A 129 -4.40 -0.80 12.02
N LEU A 130 -3.31 -1.51 12.28
CA LEU A 130 -2.13 -0.97 12.94
C LEU A 130 -1.05 -0.74 11.86
N GLY A 131 -0.72 0.52 11.61
CA GLY A 131 0.30 0.89 10.64
C GLY A 131 1.70 0.90 11.22
N TYR A 132 2.64 1.53 10.49
CA TYR A 132 4.04 1.61 10.89
C TYR A 132 4.31 2.66 11.98
N GLY A 133 3.33 3.51 12.32
CA GLY A 133 3.46 4.48 13.39
C GLY A 133 3.56 5.94 12.93
N GLY A 134 3.75 6.19 11.64
CA GLY A 134 3.86 7.55 11.12
C GLY A 134 2.54 8.30 10.94
N GLY A 135 1.43 7.57 10.90
CA GLY A 135 0.09 8.15 10.78
C GLY A 135 -0.24 8.76 9.41
N TYR A 136 0.55 8.47 8.38
CA TYR A 136 0.35 9.04 7.03
C TYR A 136 -1.01 8.68 6.45
N TYR A 137 -1.34 7.39 6.45
CA TYR A 137 -2.60 6.92 5.87
C TYR A 137 -3.80 7.27 6.74
N ASP A 138 -3.65 7.23 8.07
CA ASP A 138 -4.75 7.60 8.97
C ASP A 138 -5.15 9.06 8.75
N ARG A 139 -4.17 9.96 8.56
CA ARG A 139 -4.46 11.37 8.26
C ARG A 139 -5.04 11.56 6.87
N TYR A 140 -4.45 10.90 5.87
CA TYR A 140 -4.89 11.06 4.48
C TYR A 140 -6.32 10.57 4.27
N LEU A 141 -6.69 9.45 4.90
CA LEU A 141 -7.99 8.81 4.69
C LEU A 141 -9.16 9.48 5.40
N VAL A 142 -8.89 10.43 6.32
CA VAL A 142 -9.94 11.07 7.13
C VAL A 142 -11.08 11.63 6.26
N ASP A 143 -10.74 12.26 5.14
CA ASP A 143 -11.70 12.89 4.25
C ASP A 143 -11.70 12.26 2.84
N PHE A 144 -11.30 11.00 2.74
CA PHE A 144 -11.31 10.27 1.48
C PHE A 144 -12.65 9.56 1.30
N ASP A 145 -13.32 9.81 0.17
CA ASP A 145 -14.66 9.27 -0.11
C ASP A 145 -14.64 8.02 -0.99
N GLY A 146 -13.51 7.63 -1.53
CA GLY A 146 -13.39 6.46 -2.39
C GLY A 146 -13.29 5.15 -1.62
N ALA A 147 -12.98 4.07 -2.33
CA ALA A 147 -12.82 2.74 -1.75
C ALA A 147 -11.39 2.54 -1.24
N THR A 148 -11.27 1.73 -0.21
CA THR A 148 -9.97 1.31 0.32
C THR A 148 -9.89 -0.21 0.37
N VAL A 149 -8.68 -0.74 0.19
CA VAL A 149 -8.42 -2.18 0.25
C VAL A 149 -7.03 -2.41 0.81
N SER A 150 -6.86 -3.50 1.56
CA SER A 150 -5.54 -3.95 2.00
C SER A 150 -5.35 -5.40 1.61
N THR A 151 -4.11 -5.79 1.35
CA THR A 151 -3.72 -7.17 1.11
C THR A 151 -2.91 -7.64 2.29
N ILE A 152 -3.36 -8.68 2.97
CA ILE A 152 -2.74 -9.13 4.21
C ILE A 152 -2.42 -10.61 4.16
N TYR A 153 -1.28 -10.97 4.77
CA TYR A 153 -0.97 -12.36 5.07
C TYR A 153 -1.70 -12.79 6.34
N ALA A 154 -1.96 -14.09 6.47
CA ALA A 154 -2.59 -14.62 7.68
C ALA A 154 -1.83 -14.21 8.96
N CYS A 155 -0.50 -14.13 8.89
CA CYS A 155 0.31 -13.73 10.05
C CYS A 155 0.15 -12.27 10.45
N GLN A 156 -0.53 -11.46 9.65
CA GLN A 156 -0.80 -10.06 9.97
C GLN A 156 -2.09 -9.88 10.77
N GLU A 157 -2.87 -10.93 10.93
CA GLU A 157 -4.07 -10.88 11.78
C GLU A 157 -3.65 -10.98 13.25
N ALA A 158 -4.09 -10.03 14.06
CA ALA A 158 -3.72 -9.96 15.46
C ALA A 158 -4.81 -9.27 16.29
N ASP A 159 -4.83 -9.57 17.57
CA ASP A 159 -5.68 -8.87 18.53
C ASP A 159 -4.85 -7.80 19.25
N PHE A 160 -5.39 -6.59 19.34
CA PHE A 160 -4.69 -5.50 20.02
C PHE A 160 -5.62 -4.38 20.47
#